data_34d26adc5b36393e811dfb4f9564351b
#
_entry.id   34d26adc5b36393e811dfb4f9564351b
#
_cell.length_a   1.000
_cell.length_b   1.000
_cell.length_c   1.000
_cell.angle_alpha   90.00
_cell.angle_beta   90.00
_cell.angle_gamma   90.00
#
_symmetry.space_group_name_H-M   'P 1'
#
loop_
_entity.id
_entity.type
_entity.pdbx_description
1 polymer ?
#
loop_
_entity_poly.entity_id
_entity_poly.type
_entity_poly.pdbx_seq_one_letter_code
_entity_poly.pdbx_strand_id
1 'polypeptide(L)'
;MCLRSAIGQTYPNTEILVSDNCPTEEIKEICKRFPGVIYQRSTAMREQNVLSAFYSGKGEFIKPLYDDDLLHPFCIERMVASFQATPDIELVFSASQVIDISNMRVESRRAFEASGVMSGIDMHRYMVLNLRNHIGELTTVMFRRAKLWELGWHKLFVRGSHDFTKGLADIASYINFTENGSVFYVDEELSYFRHDQRLQSNSNAHSNPFFGNNFSDYIDLAVSAHETGAITTEELIGLHETLVGVNQRLGAVFPQMGEAFARYTAYREKLV
;
A
#
# COMPACT_ATOMS: atom_id res chain seq x y z
N MET A 1 9.71 14.31 -13.08
CA MET A 1 8.25 14.55 -13.12
C MET A 1 7.64 14.36 -11.75
N CYS A 2 7.91 13.28 -11.05
CA CYS A 2 7.43 12.97 -9.70
C CYS A 2 7.56 14.16 -8.72
N LEU A 3 8.76 14.64 -8.44
CA LEU A 3 9.00 15.78 -7.55
C LEU A 3 8.22 17.06 -7.96
N ARG A 4 8.06 17.31 -9.26
CA ARG A 4 7.28 18.46 -9.74
C ARG A 4 5.79 18.30 -9.44
N SER A 5 5.24 17.09 -9.47
CA SER A 5 3.84 16.84 -9.10
C SER A 5 3.59 17.04 -7.60
N ALA A 6 4.61 16.73 -6.76
CA ALA A 6 4.56 17.02 -5.34
C ALA A 6 4.61 18.54 -5.04
N ILE A 7 5.49 19.27 -5.74
CA ILE A 7 5.63 20.75 -5.59
C ILE A 7 4.38 21.48 -6.10
N GLY A 8 3.75 20.95 -7.15
CA GLY A 8 2.59 21.56 -7.81
C GLY A 8 1.25 21.35 -7.11
N GLN A 9 1.24 20.87 -5.85
CA GLN A 9 -0.01 20.67 -5.11
C GLN A 9 -0.65 22.01 -4.73
N THR A 10 -1.99 22.08 -4.81
CA THR A 10 -2.77 23.29 -4.47
C THR A 10 -2.85 23.54 -2.96
N TYR A 11 -2.69 22.51 -2.15
CA TYR A 11 -2.68 22.63 -0.70
C TYR A 11 -1.38 23.28 -0.22
N PRO A 12 -1.42 24.46 0.44
CA PRO A 12 -0.23 25.27 0.66
C PRO A 12 0.67 24.79 1.81
N ASN A 13 0.12 24.07 2.78
CA ASN A 13 0.85 23.65 3.99
C ASN A 13 1.43 22.24 3.81
N THR A 14 2.43 22.12 2.94
CA THR A 14 3.10 20.87 2.63
C THR A 14 4.59 20.90 2.96
N GLU A 15 5.09 19.80 3.49
CA GLU A 15 6.50 19.47 3.58
C GLU A 15 6.82 18.42 2.51
N ILE A 16 7.87 18.61 1.73
CA ILE A 16 8.31 17.64 0.72
C ILE A 16 9.66 17.08 1.15
N LEU A 17 9.67 15.80 1.51
CA LEU A 17 10.86 15.06 1.89
C LEU A 17 11.20 14.02 0.81
N VAL A 18 12.45 14.04 0.37
CA VAL A 18 13.01 13.04 -0.55
C VAL A 18 14.00 12.17 0.22
N SER A 19 13.68 10.88 0.36
CA SER A 19 14.57 9.86 0.94
C SER A 19 15.26 9.10 -0.20
N ASP A 20 16.53 9.43 -0.42
CA ASP A 20 17.32 8.96 -1.55
C ASP A 20 18.28 7.85 -1.14
N ASN A 21 18.06 6.63 -1.63
CA ASN A 21 18.96 5.49 -1.44
C ASN A 21 19.74 5.12 -2.72
N CYS A 22 19.70 5.97 -3.74
CA CYS A 22 20.49 5.79 -4.96
C CYS A 22 21.99 5.97 -4.64
N PRO A 23 22.89 5.17 -5.23
CA PRO A 23 24.32 5.28 -4.97
C PRO A 23 24.98 6.54 -5.59
N THR A 24 24.27 7.24 -6.48
CA THR A 24 24.77 8.45 -7.16
C THR A 24 24.32 9.74 -6.47
N GLU A 25 24.84 10.88 -6.89
CA GLU A 25 24.45 12.21 -6.39
C GLU A 25 23.36 12.87 -7.26
N GLU A 26 22.85 12.19 -8.28
CA GLU A 26 21.94 12.79 -9.27
C GLU A 26 20.63 13.29 -8.65
N ILE A 27 20.01 12.50 -7.77
CA ILE A 27 18.75 12.90 -7.07
C ILE A 27 19.01 14.11 -6.18
N LYS A 28 20.12 14.13 -5.48
CA LYS A 28 20.53 15.29 -4.65
C LYS A 28 20.68 16.56 -5.48
N GLU A 29 21.35 16.46 -6.64
CA GLU A 29 21.52 17.61 -7.54
C GLU A 29 20.17 18.08 -8.14
N ILE A 30 19.24 17.16 -8.37
CA ILE A 30 17.87 17.51 -8.76
C ILE A 30 17.18 18.27 -7.62
N CYS A 31 17.22 17.76 -6.38
CA CYS A 31 16.58 18.38 -5.22
C CYS A 31 17.09 19.80 -4.96
N LYS A 32 18.38 20.07 -5.15
CA LYS A 32 18.97 21.42 -5.00
C LYS A 32 18.33 22.48 -5.89
N ARG A 33 17.69 22.08 -7.00
CA ARG A 33 17.01 23.02 -7.93
C ARG A 33 15.63 23.47 -7.42
N PHE A 34 15.16 22.90 -6.31
CA PHE A 34 13.84 23.16 -5.77
C PHE A 34 13.97 23.62 -4.30
N PRO A 35 14.01 24.94 -4.05
CA PRO A 35 14.02 25.47 -2.68
C PRO A 35 12.81 24.97 -1.89
N GLY A 36 13.02 24.55 -0.64
CA GLY A 36 11.97 24.01 0.23
C GLY A 36 11.82 22.49 0.19
N VAL A 37 12.46 21.79 -0.75
CA VAL A 37 12.55 20.33 -0.72
C VAL A 37 13.60 19.90 0.29
N ILE A 38 13.21 19.03 1.22
CA ILE A 38 14.10 18.43 2.22
C ILE A 38 14.70 17.17 1.59
N TYR A 39 16.01 17.18 1.42
CA TYR A 39 16.75 16.03 0.92
C TYR A 39 17.37 15.25 2.06
N GLN A 40 17.15 13.94 2.08
CA GLN A 40 17.75 13.00 3.02
C GLN A 40 18.45 11.88 2.25
N ARG A 41 19.76 11.71 2.46
CA ARG A 41 20.47 10.53 2.00
C ARG A 41 20.14 9.37 2.92
N SER A 42 19.72 8.24 2.36
CA SER A 42 19.46 7.00 3.08
C SER A 42 20.42 5.91 2.61
N THR A 43 20.90 5.10 3.53
CA THR A 43 21.63 3.85 3.23
C THR A 43 20.71 2.63 3.33
N ALA A 44 19.44 2.86 3.74
CA ALA A 44 18.44 1.83 3.86
C ALA A 44 17.96 1.36 2.49
N MET A 45 17.66 0.07 2.38
CA MET A 45 17.21 -0.54 1.14
C MET A 45 15.72 -0.86 1.20
N ARG A 46 15.04 -0.76 0.05
CA ARG A 46 13.64 -1.18 -0.11
C ARG A 46 12.72 -0.62 0.98
N GLU A 47 11.97 -1.46 1.66
CA GLU A 47 10.97 -1.13 2.68
C GLU A 47 11.56 -0.30 3.83
N GLN A 48 12.83 -0.52 4.18
CA GLN A 48 13.51 0.27 5.21
C GLN A 48 13.72 1.73 4.77
N ASN A 49 13.89 1.99 3.46
CA ASN A 49 13.94 3.36 2.96
C ASN A 49 12.56 4.02 3.01
N VAL A 50 11.50 3.28 2.73
CA VAL A 50 10.11 3.76 2.91
C VAL A 50 9.86 4.15 4.37
N LEU A 51 10.22 3.28 5.32
CA LEU A 51 10.13 3.58 6.75
C LEU A 51 10.96 4.82 7.14
N SER A 52 12.18 4.94 6.63
CA SER A 52 13.04 6.11 6.86
C SER A 52 12.33 7.40 6.42
N ALA A 53 11.69 7.41 5.24
CA ALA A 53 10.94 8.56 4.75
C ALA A 53 9.73 8.86 5.64
N PHE A 54 8.93 7.84 6.00
CA PHE A 54 7.72 8.01 6.82
C PHE A 54 8.04 8.60 8.20
N TYR A 55 9.05 8.08 8.89
CA TYR A 55 9.41 8.54 10.22
C TYR A 55 10.17 9.87 10.24
N SER A 56 10.69 10.33 9.11
CA SER A 56 11.33 11.64 9.00
C SER A 56 10.34 12.78 8.74
N GLY A 57 9.14 12.48 8.23
CA GLY A 57 8.10 13.47 7.99
C GLY A 57 7.56 14.11 9.28
N LYS A 58 7.24 15.40 9.25
CA LYS A 58 6.75 16.18 10.40
C LYS A 58 5.29 16.60 10.29
N GLY A 59 4.69 16.45 9.11
CA GLY A 59 3.29 16.77 8.86
C GLY A 59 2.33 15.97 9.75
N GLU A 60 1.12 16.46 9.94
CA GLU A 60 0.03 15.73 10.62
C GLU A 60 -0.34 14.48 9.83
N PHE A 61 -0.33 14.58 8.51
CA PHE A 61 -0.59 13.49 7.58
C PHE A 61 0.67 13.16 6.78
N ILE A 62 0.80 11.88 6.40
CA ILE A 62 1.84 11.38 5.50
C ILE A 62 1.19 11.00 4.18
N LYS A 63 1.70 11.57 3.08
CA LYS A 63 1.32 11.21 1.72
C LYS A 63 2.52 10.59 1.02
N PRO A 64 2.58 9.26 0.89
CA PRO A 64 3.62 8.59 0.12
C PRO A 64 3.56 8.97 -1.36
N LEU A 65 4.72 9.03 -2.00
CA LEU A 65 4.85 9.17 -3.44
C LEU A 65 6.12 8.45 -3.89
N TYR A 66 5.96 7.44 -4.72
CA TYR A 66 7.07 6.73 -5.34
C TYR A 66 7.69 7.55 -6.48
N ASP A 67 8.95 7.29 -6.79
CA ASP A 67 9.79 8.09 -7.68
C ASP A 67 9.36 8.04 -9.15
N ASP A 68 8.61 7.03 -9.55
CA ASP A 68 8.05 6.85 -10.89
C ASP A 68 6.59 7.30 -11.02
N ASP A 69 5.91 7.56 -9.91
CA ASP A 69 4.50 7.98 -9.87
C ASP A 69 4.31 9.49 -9.93
N LEU A 70 3.05 9.91 -10.10
CA LEU A 70 2.65 11.32 -10.12
C LEU A 70 1.40 11.55 -9.26
N LEU A 71 1.24 12.79 -8.77
CA LEU A 71 0.03 13.24 -8.09
C LEU A 71 -0.77 14.21 -8.97
N HIS A 72 -2.09 14.12 -8.89
CA HIS A 72 -2.97 15.15 -9.40
C HIS A 72 -2.80 16.45 -8.58
N PRO A 73 -2.85 17.65 -9.17
CA PRO A 73 -2.63 18.91 -8.44
C PRO A 73 -3.49 19.10 -7.19
N PHE A 74 -4.71 18.57 -7.17
CA PHE A 74 -5.64 18.64 -6.04
C PHE A 74 -5.54 17.47 -5.06
N CYS A 75 -4.58 16.55 -5.22
CA CYS A 75 -4.51 15.32 -4.44
C CYS A 75 -4.47 15.59 -2.93
N ILE A 76 -3.52 16.39 -2.47
CA ILE A 76 -3.36 16.71 -1.04
C ILE A 76 -4.59 17.43 -0.50
N GLU A 77 -5.09 18.42 -1.22
CA GLU A 77 -6.27 19.21 -0.81
C GLU A 77 -7.51 18.32 -0.59
N ARG A 78 -7.82 17.45 -1.54
CA ARG A 78 -8.97 16.55 -1.45
C ARG A 78 -8.85 15.56 -0.30
N MET A 79 -7.65 14.97 -0.13
CA MET A 79 -7.43 14.00 0.94
C MET A 79 -7.45 14.65 2.32
N VAL A 80 -6.87 15.84 2.49
CA VAL A 80 -6.93 16.59 3.76
C VAL A 80 -8.36 17.00 4.09
N ALA A 81 -9.14 17.45 3.09
CA ALA A 81 -10.55 17.78 3.29
C ALA A 81 -11.36 16.57 3.80
N SER A 82 -11.06 15.36 3.33
CA SER A 82 -11.71 14.13 3.81
C SER A 82 -11.41 13.85 5.28
N PHE A 83 -10.16 14.01 5.74
CA PHE A 83 -9.79 13.90 7.15
C PHE A 83 -10.47 14.94 8.05
N GLN A 84 -10.63 16.16 7.53
CA GLN A 84 -11.28 17.24 8.27
C GLN A 84 -12.80 17.05 8.40
N ALA A 85 -13.42 16.47 7.38
CA ALA A 85 -14.87 16.21 7.37
C ALA A 85 -15.27 15.04 8.26
N THR A 86 -14.35 14.08 8.54
CA THR A 86 -14.66 12.84 9.26
C THR A 86 -13.53 12.53 10.25
N PRO A 87 -13.73 12.84 11.56
CA PRO A 87 -12.65 12.76 12.57
C PRO A 87 -12.01 11.39 12.77
N ASP A 88 -12.78 10.31 12.63
CA ASP A 88 -12.35 8.94 12.92
C ASP A 88 -11.66 8.23 11.75
N ILE A 89 -11.33 8.99 10.70
CA ILE A 89 -10.60 8.45 9.56
C ILE A 89 -9.10 8.36 9.90
N GLU A 90 -8.53 7.17 9.73
CA GLU A 90 -7.10 6.89 9.91
C GLU A 90 -6.35 6.88 8.57
N LEU A 91 -7.05 6.53 7.49
CA LEU A 91 -6.51 6.44 6.15
C LEU A 91 -7.52 6.96 5.12
N VAL A 92 -7.05 7.79 4.20
CA VAL A 92 -7.77 8.21 2.99
C VAL A 92 -7.08 7.60 1.78
N PHE A 93 -7.83 7.04 0.86
CA PHE A 93 -7.32 6.59 -0.44
C PHE A 93 -8.22 7.08 -1.58
N SER A 94 -7.67 7.13 -2.77
CA SER A 94 -8.40 7.66 -3.94
C SER A 94 -8.44 6.66 -5.09
N ALA A 95 -9.33 6.91 -6.04
CA ALA A 95 -9.17 6.35 -7.36
C ALA A 95 -7.82 6.76 -7.95
N SER A 96 -7.30 5.97 -8.88
CA SER A 96 -6.02 6.20 -9.54
C SER A 96 -6.06 5.88 -11.02
N GLN A 97 -5.08 6.36 -11.75
CA GLN A 97 -4.84 5.98 -13.14
C GLN A 97 -3.56 5.18 -13.25
N VAL A 98 -3.56 4.15 -14.08
CA VAL A 98 -2.32 3.55 -14.59
C VAL A 98 -1.87 4.34 -15.80
N ILE A 99 -0.61 4.74 -15.81
CA ILE A 99 0.04 5.44 -16.93
C ILE A 99 1.24 4.65 -17.43
N ASP A 100 1.54 4.80 -18.71
CA ASP A 100 2.75 4.25 -19.32
C ASP A 100 3.98 5.19 -19.15
N ILE A 101 5.11 4.80 -19.72
CA ILE A 101 6.35 5.60 -19.70
C ILE A 101 6.20 6.96 -20.40
N SER A 102 5.25 7.07 -21.34
CA SER A 102 4.93 8.30 -22.07
C SER A 102 3.89 9.16 -21.35
N ASN A 103 3.47 8.77 -20.14
CA ASN A 103 2.39 9.35 -19.35
C ASN A 103 1.00 9.24 -20.01
N MET A 104 0.85 8.31 -20.93
CA MET A 104 -0.46 8.04 -21.53
C MET A 104 -1.28 7.16 -20.57
N ARG A 105 -2.56 7.48 -20.45
CA ARG A 105 -3.51 6.71 -19.65
C ARG A 105 -3.69 5.31 -20.25
N VAL A 106 -3.52 4.29 -19.40
CA VAL A 106 -3.71 2.87 -19.74
C VAL A 106 -5.01 2.34 -19.13
N GLU A 107 -5.24 2.65 -17.85
CA GLU A 107 -6.36 2.10 -17.07
C GLU A 107 -6.81 3.10 -16.02
N SER A 108 -8.13 3.11 -15.72
CA SER A 108 -8.70 3.77 -14.54
C SER A 108 -8.97 2.73 -13.47
N ARG A 109 -8.50 2.96 -12.24
CA ARG A 109 -8.72 2.08 -11.10
C ARG A 109 -9.63 2.77 -10.09
N ARG A 110 -10.84 2.24 -9.94
CA ARG A 110 -11.84 2.68 -8.97
C ARG A 110 -12.20 1.51 -8.06
N ALA A 111 -12.16 1.75 -6.75
CA ALA A 111 -12.51 0.72 -5.76
C ALA A 111 -14.03 0.59 -5.62
N PHE A 112 -14.74 1.72 -5.65
CA PHE A 112 -16.17 1.83 -5.46
C PHE A 112 -16.77 2.85 -6.43
N GLU A 113 -18.11 2.88 -6.53
CA GLU A 113 -18.84 3.77 -7.45
C GLU A 113 -18.98 5.22 -6.92
N ALA A 114 -18.74 5.43 -5.62
CA ALA A 114 -18.86 6.73 -4.98
C ALA A 114 -17.91 6.86 -3.78
N SER A 115 -17.55 8.10 -3.47
CA SER A 115 -16.79 8.42 -2.26
C SER A 115 -17.57 8.04 -1.00
N GLY A 116 -16.87 7.55 0.02
CA GLY A 116 -17.52 7.15 1.26
C GLY A 116 -16.57 6.61 2.31
N VAL A 117 -17.14 6.39 3.50
CA VAL A 117 -16.47 5.81 4.68
C VAL A 117 -16.77 4.33 4.77
N MET A 118 -15.76 3.56 5.15
CA MET A 118 -15.89 2.15 5.52
C MET A 118 -15.08 1.91 6.79
N SER A 119 -15.55 1.04 7.70
CA SER A 119 -14.72 0.62 8.83
C SER A 119 -13.45 -0.10 8.32
N GLY A 120 -12.34 0.03 9.05
CA GLY A 120 -11.10 -0.64 8.66
C GLY A 120 -11.25 -2.16 8.63
N ILE A 121 -12.02 -2.72 9.56
CA ILE A 121 -12.27 -4.16 9.61
C ILE A 121 -13.11 -4.64 8.41
N ASP A 122 -14.11 -3.86 7.97
CA ASP A 122 -14.88 -4.20 6.77
C ASP A 122 -14.04 -4.10 5.50
N MET A 123 -13.14 -3.11 5.43
CA MET A 123 -12.20 -2.99 4.32
C MET A 123 -11.21 -4.16 4.28
N HIS A 124 -10.69 -4.58 5.46
CA HIS A 124 -9.85 -5.78 5.58
C HIS A 124 -10.60 -7.02 5.08
N ARG A 125 -11.81 -7.25 5.61
CA ARG A 125 -12.69 -8.34 5.20
C ARG A 125 -12.93 -8.33 3.69
N TYR A 126 -13.24 -7.16 3.12
CA TYR A 126 -13.52 -6.99 1.70
C TYR A 126 -12.29 -7.36 0.84
N MET A 127 -11.09 -6.90 1.21
CA MET A 127 -9.85 -7.22 0.49
C MET A 127 -9.52 -8.72 0.56
N VAL A 128 -9.70 -9.35 1.72
CA VAL A 128 -9.39 -10.77 1.92
C VAL A 128 -10.36 -11.67 1.17
N LEU A 129 -11.67 -11.43 1.26
CA LEU A 129 -12.68 -12.25 0.60
C LEU A 129 -12.60 -12.17 -0.93
N ASN A 130 -12.07 -11.06 -1.47
CA ASN A 130 -11.87 -10.88 -2.89
C ASN A 130 -10.42 -11.22 -3.34
N LEU A 131 -9.52 -11.55 -2.42
CA LEU A 131 -8.08 -11.75 -2.67
C LEU A 131 -7.49 -10.63 -3.55
N ARG A 132 -7.82 -9.41 -3.22
CA ARG A 132 -7.48 -8.24 -4.04
C ARG A 132 -7.17 -7.00 -3.20
N ASN A 133 -6.12 -6.26 -3.60
CA ASN A 133 -5.87 -4.92 -3.11
C ASN A 133 -6.84 -3.93 -3.79
N HIS A 134 -7.85 -3.45 -3.05
CA HIS A 134 -8.80 -2.45 -3.51
C HIS A 134 -8.35 -1.02 -3.21
N ILE A 135 -7.36 -0.83 -2.33
CA ILE A 135 -6.82 0.48 -1.97
C ILE A 135 -5.81 0.96 -3.00
N GLY A 136 -5.04 0.04 -3.56
CA GLY A 136 -3.97 0.33 -4.52
C GLY A 136 -2.60 0.46 -3.86
N GLU A 137 -1.66 1.05 -4.58
CA GLU A 137 -0.28 1.25 -4.15
C GLU A 137 -0.19 2.36 -3.09
N LEU A 138 0.92 2.45 -2.36
CA LEU A 138 1.15 3.49 -1.34
C LEU A 138 1.00 4.93 -1.89
N THR A 139 1.23 5.15 -3.18
CA THR A 139 0.97 6.45 -3.82
C THR A 139 -0.52 6.83 -3.83
N THR A 140 -1.46 5.89 -3.65
CA THR A 140 -2.90 6.19 -3.61
C THR A 140 -3.40 6.66 -2.25
N VAL A 141 -2.62 6.48 -1.18
CA VAL A 141 -3.07 6.72 0.20
C VAL A 141 -2.49 7.98 0.84
N MET A 142 -3.19 8.46 1.85
CA MET A 142 -2.70 9.37 2.88
C MET A 142 -3.14 8.85 4.24
N PHE A 143 -2.29 8.92 5.26
CA PHE A 143 -2.60 8.40 6.60
C PHE A 143 -2.13 9.34 7.69
N ARG A 144 -2.67 9.18 8.92
CA ARG A 144 -2.27 9.97 10.08
C ARG A 144 -0.88 9.58 10.57
N ARG A 145 0.02 10.55 10.69
CA ARG A 145 1.36 10.32 11.24
C ARG A 145 1.31 9.80 12.69
N ALA A 146 0.36 10.25 13.48
CA ALA A 146 0.20 9.76 14.85
C ALA A 146 0.03 8.24 14.91
N LYS A 147 -0.74 7.67 13.98
CA LYS A 147 -0.96 6.22 13.89
C LYS A 147 0.31 5.45 13.56
N LEU A 148 1.16 6.01 12.70
CA LEU A 148 2.47 5.43 12.40
C LEU A 148 3.35 5.29 13.66
N TRP A 149 3.36 6.32 14.52
CA TRP A 149 4.12 6.32 15.77
C TRP A 149 3.53 5.38 16.82
N GLU A 150 2.20 5.28 16.89
CA GLU A 150 1.49 4.34 17.77
C GLU A 150 1.83 2.88 17.44
N LEU A 151 1.84 2.51 16.16
CA LEU A 151 2.18 1.16 15.70
C LEU A 151 3.67 0.81 15.93
N GLY A 152 4.55 1.77 15.70
CA GLY A 152 5.99 1.55 15.66
C GLY A 152 6.46 0.84 14.38
N TRP A 153 7.70 1.13 13.97
CA TRP A 153 8.26 0.71 12.69
C TRP A 153 8.29 -0.81 12.48
N HIS A 154 8.47 -1.59 13.54
CA HIS A 154 8.59 -3.05 13.49
C HIS A 154 7.25 -3.77 13.34
N LYS A 155 6.13 -3.07 13.52
CA LYS A 155 4.78 -3.65 13.38
C LYS A 155 4.08 -3.22 12.10
N LEU A 156 4.63 -2.26 11.35
CA LEU A 156 3.92 -1.67 10.22
C LEU A 156 3.52 -2.70 9.15
N PHE A 157 4.38 -3.68 8.89
CA PHE A 157 4.19 -4.72 7.87
C PHE A 157 3.96 -6.11 8.47
N VAL A 158 3.70 -6.20 9.77
CA VAL A 158 3.51 -7.48 10.48
C VAL A 158 2.10 -7.56 11.04
N ARG A 159 1.44 -8.70 10.87
CA ARG A 159 0.14 -9.01 11.48
C ARG A 159 0.16 -10.40 12.11
N GLY A 160 -0.19 -10.47 13.40
CA GLY A 160 -0.06 -11.72 14.14
C GLY A 160 1.37 -12.24 14.08
N SER A 161 1.53 -13.47 13.60
CA SER A 161 2.83 -14.11 13.38
C SER A 161 3.39 -13.95 11.97
N HIS A 162 2.69 -13.23 11.07
CA HIS A 162 3.04 -13.14 9.65
C HIS A 162 3.73 -11.81 9.33
N ASP A 163 4.85 -11.91 8.61
CA ASP A 163 5.63 -10.78 8.08
C ASP A 163 5.38 -10.61 6.59
N PHE A 164 4.72 -9.52 6.21
CA PHE A 164 4.32 -9.19 4.84
C PHE A 164 5.33 -8.28 4.12
N THR A 165 6.49 -8.01 4.71
CA THR A 165 7.49 -7.05 4.20
C THR A 165 7.91 -7.32 2.75
N LYS A 166 7.95 -8.58 2.31
CA LYS A 166 8.42 -8.98 0.97
C LYS A 166 7.32 -9.18 -0.07
N GLY A 167 6.06 -9.01 0.30
CA GLY A 167 4.91 -9.20 -0.58
C GLY A 167 3.88 -8.10 -0.40
N LEU A 168 2.86 -8.34 0.40
CA LEU A 168 1.73 -7.41 0.63
C LEU A 168 2.00 -6.40 1.76
N ALA A 169 3.19 -5.80 1.81
CA ALA A 169 3.57 -4.82 2.83
C ALA A 169 2.61 -3.62 2.87
N ASP A 170 2.15 -3.15 1.71
CA ASP A 170 1.17 -2.09 1.56
C ASP A 170 -0.17 -2.47 2.22
N ILE A 171 -0.73 -3.62 1.88
CA ILE A 171 -2.00 -4.10 2.45
C ILE A 171 -1.89 -4.28 3.96
N ALA A 172 -0.81 -4.91 4.46
CA ALA A 172 -0.58 -5.07 5.89
C ALA A 172 -0.54 -3.72 6.61
N SER A 173 0.13 -2.71 6.02
CA SER A 173 0.17 -1.36 6.59
C SER A 173 -1.21 -0.70 6.62
N TYR A 174 -2.02 -0.83 5.57
CA TYR A 174 -3.37 -0.28 5.53
C TYR A 174 -4.27 -0.87 6.61
N ILE A 175 -4.23 -2.20 6.77
CA ILE A 175 -4.98 -2.90 7.81
C ILE A 175 -4.50 -2.43 9.20
N ASN A 176 -3.19 -2.35 9.43
CA ASN A 176 -2.63 -1.94 10.70
C ASN A 176 -2.97 -0.49 11.06
N PHE A 177 -3.01 0.43 10.07
CA PHE A 177 -3.45 1.80 10.30
C PHE A 177 -4.92 1.89 10.69
N THR A 178 -5.76 1.01 10.16
CA THR A 178 -7.22 1.17 10.21
C THR A 178 -7.94 0.15 11.09
N GLU A 179 -7.21 -0.75 11.76
CA GLU A 179 -7.79 -1.84 12.56
C GLU A 179 -8.86 -1.38 13.57
N ASN A 180 -8.65 -0.23 14.21
CA ASN A 180 -9.56 0.37 15.19
C ASN A 180 -10.17 1.69 14.71
N GLY A 181 -10.17 1.95 13.41
CA GLY A 181 -10.65 3.17 12.82
C GLY A 181 -11.38 2.94 11.51
N SER A 182 -11.40 3.97 10.68
CA SER A 182 -12.08 3.94 9.39
C SER A 182 -11.16 4.37 8.24
N VAL A 183 -11.52 3.93 7.05
CA VAL A 183 -10.96 4.41 5.79
C VAL A 183 -11.96 5.30 5.07
N PHE A 184 -11.47 6.27 4.31
CA PHE A 184 -12.29 7.07 3.40
C PHE A 184 -11.82 6.86 1.96
N TYR A 185 -12.72 6.52 1.08
CA TYR A 185 -12.47 6.47 -0.36
C TYR A 185 -12.91 7.77 -1.02
N VAL A 186 -12.02 8.35 -1.84
CA VAL A 186 -12.29 9.51 -2.70
C VAL A 186 -12.44 9.03 -4.13
N ASP A 187 -13.62 9.16 -4.72
CA ASP A 187 -13.90 8.75 -6.11
C ASP A 187 -13.43 9.79 -7.13
N GLU A 188 -12.21 10.29 -6.95
CA GLU A 188 -11.47 11.13 -7.89
C GLU A 188 -10.12 10.49 -8.18
N GLU A 189 -9.65 10.50 -9.41
CA GLU A 189 -8.34 9.97 -9.82
C GLU A 189 -7.24 10.95 -9.40
N LEU A 190 -6.74 10.80 -8.15
CA LEU A 190 -5.82 11.76 -7.52
C LEU A 190 -4.34 11.34 -7.61
N SER A 191 -4.05 10.14 -8.09
CA SER A 191 -2.70 9.64 -8.30
C SER A 191 -2.57 8.86 -9.59
N TYR A 192 -1.35 8.83 -10.11
CA TYR A 192 -1.01 8.16 -11.36
C TYR A 192 0.09 7.16 -11.09
N PHE A 193 -0.25 5.87 -11.13
CA PHE A 193 0.66 4.76 -10.98
C PHE A 193 1.32 4.44 -12.31
N ARG A 194 2.65 4.43 -12.34
CA ARG A 194 3.39 4.09 -13.56
C ARG A 194 3.60 2.59 -13.66
N HIS A 195 3.06 1.98 -14.68
CA HIS A 195 3.28 0.56 -14.97
C HIS A 195 3.97 0.41 -16.33
N ASP A 196 5.20 -0.07 -16.32
CA ASP A 196 5.95 -0.41 -17.52
C ASP A 196 6.81 -1.66 -17.27
N GLN A 197 6.62 -2.68 -18.11
CA GLN A 197 7.37 -3.94 -18.00
C GLN A 197 8.88 -3.78 -18.19
N ARG A 198 9.34 -2.65 -18.74
CA ARG A 198 10.77 -2.33 -18.91
C ARG A 198 11.41 -1.80 -17.63
N LEU A 199 10.60 -1.37 -16.64
CA LEU A 199 11.09 -0.87 -15.38
C LEU A 199 11.41 -2.02 -14.42
N GLN A 200 12.47 -1.84 -13.63
CA GLN A 200 12.73 -2.70 -12.48
C GLN A 200 11.80 -2.29 -11.35
N SER A 201 10.62 -2.92 -11.30
CA SER A 201 9.58 -2.62 -10.33
C SER A 201 9.22 -3.87 -9.52
N ASN A 202 8.77 -3.67 -8.29
CA ASN A 202 8.24 -4.75 -7.45
C ASN A 202 6.97 -5.38 -8.06
N SER A 203 6.25 -4.67 -8.91
CA SER A 203 5.11 -5.17 -9.67
C SER A 203 5.48 -5.99 -10.92
N ASN A 204 6.76 -6.12 -11.24
CA ASN A 204 7.25 -6.86 -12.41
C ASN A 204 7.79 -8.23 -12.00
N ALA A 205 7.10 -9.31 -12.43
CA ALA A 205 7.47 -10.69 -12.13
C ALA A 205 8.89 -11.08 -12.62
N HIS A 206 9.40 -10.43 -13.67
CA HIS A 206 10.72 -10.74 -14.22
C HIS A 206 11.88 -10.09 -13.44
N SER A 207 11.61 -8.98 -12.76
CA SER A 207 12.64 -8.24 -12.01
C SER A 207 12.57 -8.40 -10.50
N ASN A 208 11.41 -8.79 -9.96
CA ASN A 208 11.22 -8.97 -8.52
C ASN A 208 11.36 -10.45 -8.11
N PRO A 209 12.44 -10.87 -7.43
CA PRO A 209 12.60 -12.25 -6.96
C PRO A 209 11.56 -12.66 -5.90
N PHE A 210 10.89 -11.69 -5.27
CA PHE A 210 9.84 -11.90 -4.27
C PHE A 210 8.42 -11.77 -4.84
N PHE A 211 8.28 -11.68 -6.17
CA PHE A 211 6.96 -11.48 -6.79
C PHE A 211 5.92 -12.52 -6.37
N GLY A 212 6.34 -13.77 -6.19
CA GLY A 212 5.47 -14.84 -5.72
C GLY A 212 4.90 -14.63 -4.31
N ASN A 213 5.57 -13.82 -3.47
CA ASN A 213 5.06 -13.49 -2.15
C ASN A 213 3.75 -12.69 -2.23
N ASN A 214 3.54 -11.89 -3.28
CA ASN A 214 2.28 -11.19 -3.47
C ASN A 214 1.07 -12.13 -3.49
N PHE A 215 1.25 -13.36 -3.94
CA PHE A 215 0.17 -14.36 -3.97
C PHE A 215 0.11 -15.18 -2.68
N SER A 216 1.28 -15.66 -2.17
CA SER A 216 1.32 -16.43 -0.93
C SER A 216 0.82 -15.64 0.26
N ASP A 217 1.12 -14.36 0.30
CA ASP A 217 0.70 -13.47 1.38
C ASP A 217 -0.82 -13.29 1.47
N TYR A 218 -1.57 -13.42 0.37
CA TYR A 218 -3.05 -13.46 0.46
C TYR A 218 -3.56 -14.67 1.23
N ILE A 219 -2.86 -15.80 1.18
CA ILE A 219 -3.20 -17.00 1.95
C ILE A 219 -2.96 -16.73 3.45
N ASP A 220 -1.79 -16.20 3.79
CA ASP A 220 -1.46 -15.84 5.17
C ASP A 220 -2.34 -14.70 5.69
N LEU A 221 -2.73 -13.77 4.82
CA LEU A 221 -3.65 -12.67 5.16
C LEU A 221 -5.06 -13.20 5.50
N ALA A 222 -5.53 -14.25 4.82
CA ALA A 222 -6.81 -14.90 5.14
C ALA A 222 -6.78 -15.55 6.54
N VAL A 223 -5.68 -16.21 6.90
CA VAL A 223 -5.49 -16.74 8.26
C VAL A 223 -5.48 -15.62 9.28
N SER A 224 -4.68 -14.58 9.05
CA SER A 224 -4.59 -13.42 9.94
C SER A 224 -5.93 -12.69 10.10
N ALA A 225 -6.72 -12.59 9.04
CA ALA A 225 -8.04 -11.98 9.09
C ALA A 225 -9.02 -12.76 10.00
N HIS A 226 -8.94 -14.08 9.97
CA HIS A 226 -9.71 -14.92 10.87
C HIS A 226 -9.21 -14.80 12.32
N GLU A 227 -7.89 -14.84 12.56
CA GLU A 227 -7.29 -14.69 13.89
C GLU A 227 -7.69 -13.37 14.57
N THR A 228 -7.84 -12.32 13.79
CA THR A 228 -8.21 -10.97 14.27
C THR A 228 -9.72 -10.69 14.24
N GLY A 229 -10.54 -11.66 13.80
CA GLY A 229 -11.99 -11.54 13.76
C GLY A 229 -12.52 -10.68 12.59
N ALA A 230 -11.70 -10.36 11.58
CA ALA A 230 -12.14 -9.64 10.39
C ALA A 230 -13.01 -10.52 9.48
N ILE A 231 -12.79 -11.83 9.47
CA ILE A 231 -13.65 -12.82 8.80
C ILE A 231 -14.07 -13.91 9.79
N THR A 232 -15.21 -14.53 9.53
CA THR A 232 -15.72 -15.65 10.31
C THR A 232 -15.07 -16.98 9.90
N THR A 233 -15.26 -18.01 10.74
CA THR A 233 -14.84 -19.39 10.41
C THR A 233 -15.51 -19.89 9.12
N GLU A 234 -16.78 -19.60 8.93
CA GLU A 234 -17.53 -19.99 7.72
C GLU A 234 -16.95 -19.32 6.47
N GLU A 235 -16.58 -18.04 6.56
CA GLU A 235 -15.95 -17.31 5.46
C GLU A 235 -14.55 -17.84 5.13
N LEU A 236 -13.74 -18.16 6.14
CA LEU A 236 -12.43 -18.78 5.94
C LEU A 236 -12.57 -20.17 5.28
N ILE A 237 -13.54 -20.98 5.71
CA ILE A 237 -13.83 -22.27 5.09
C ILE A 237 -14.32 -22.07 3.65
N GLY A 238 -15.17 -21.08 3.40
CA GLY A 238 -15.68 -20.74 2.07
C GLY A 238 -14.58 -20.34 1.07
N LEU A 239 -13.48 -19.75 1.55
CA LEU A 239 -12.32 -19.43 0.70
C LEU A 239 -11.52 -20.66 0.25
N HIS A 240 -11.73 -21.84 0.84
CA HIS A 240 -10.87 -23.02 0.64
C HIS A 240 -10.70 -23.38 -0.83
N GLU A 241 -11.79 -23.56 -1.57
CA GLU A 241 -11.73 -23.95 -2.99
C GLU A 241 -11.00 -22.90 -3.85
N THR A 242 -11.19 -21.62 -3.52
CA THR A 242 -10.48 -20.53 -4.20
C THR A 242 -8.98 -20.60 -3.93
N LEU A 243 -8.57 -20.80 -2.68
CA LEU A 243 -7.16 -20.90 -2.30
C LEU A 243 -6.50 -22.18 -2.88
N VAL A 244 -7.22 -23.32 -2.93
CA VAL A 244 -6.78 -24.53 -3.63
C VAL A 244 -6.53 -24.22 -5.11
N GLY A 245 -7.48 -23.59 -5.77
CA GLY A 245 -7.36 -23.22 -7.18
C GLY A 245 -6.19 -22.26 -7.47
N VAL A 246 -5.95 -21.30 -6.58
CA VAL A 246 -4.79 -20.38 -6.68
C VAL A 246 -3.48 -21.15 -6.51
N ASN A 247 -3.39 -22.00 -5.48
CA ASN A 247 -2.19 -22.82 -5.23
C ASN A 247 -1.91 -23.80 -6.39
N GLN A 248 -2.91 -24.45 -6.96
CA GLN A 248 -2.74 -25.34 -8.11
C GLN A 248 -2.20 -24.63 -9.35
N ARG A 249 -2.64 -23.39 -9.60
CA ARG A 249 -2.20 -22.60 -10.76
C ARG A 249 -0.82 -22.01 -10.59
N LEU A 250 -0.47 -21.56 -9.40
CA LEU A 250 0.72 -20.76 -9.14
C LEU A 250 1.81 -21.48 -8.35
N GLY A 251 1.47 -22.56 -7.64
CA GLY A 251 2.40 -23.28 -6.76
C GLY A 251 3.58 -23.92 -7.49
N ALA A 252 3.40 -24.33 -8.75
CA ALA A 252 4.51 -24.84 -9.57
C ALA A 252 5.49 -23.74 -10.01
N VAL A 253 5.02 -22.48 -10.10
CA VAL A 253 5.83 -21.32 -10.50
C VAL A 253 6.45 -20.64 -9.27
N PHE A 254 5.71 -20.60 -8.16
CA PHE A 254 6.10 -19.93 -6.93
C PHE A 254 6.08 -20.90 -5.74
N PRO A 255 7.23 -21.50 -5.37
CA PRO A 255 7.30 -22.51 -4.31
C PRO A 255 6.75 -22.04 -2.95
N GLN A 256 6.88 -20.75 -2.62
CA GLN A 256 6.33 -20.15 -1.38
C GLN A 256 4.81 -20.28 -1.25
N MET A 257 4.09 -20.48 -2.36
CA MET A 257 2.65 -20.77 -2.37
C MET A 257 2.33 -22.07 -1.63
N GLY A 258 3.12 -23.12 -1.89
CA GLY A 258 2.95 -24.41 -1.23
C GLY A 258 3.13 -24.34 0.28
N GLU A 259 4.13 -23.56 0.74
CA GLU A 259 4.38 -23.32 2.17
C GLU A 259 3.23 -22.57 2.84
N ALA A 260 2.75 -21.49 2.22
CA ALA A 260 1.61 -20.72 2.73
C ALA A 260 0.33 -21.57 2.77
N PHE A 261 0.09 -22.35 1.73
CA PHE A 261 -1.07 -23.25 1.67
C PHE A 261 -0.99 -24.38 2.71
N ALA A 262 0.20 -24.90 3.00
CA ALA A 262 0.38 -25.89 4.08
C ALA A 262 0.08 -25.27 5.46
N ARG A 263 0.53 -24.03 5.72
CA ARG A 263 0.17 -23.30 6.95
C ARG A 263 -1.34 -23.11 7.10
N TYR A 264 -1.99 -22.66 6.03
CA TYR A 264 -3.44 -22.48 5.96
C TYR A 264 -4.20 -23.80 6.24
N THR A 265 -3.78 -24.89 5.61
CA THR A 265 -4.42 -26.22 5.79
C THR A 265 -4.29 -26.67 7.25
N ALA A 266 -3.09 -26.58 7.83
CA ALA A 266 -2.86 -26.93 9.22
C ALA A 266 -3.63 -26.04 10.20
N TYR A 267 -3.86 -24.77 9.86
CA TYR A 267 -4.71 -23.87 10.63
C TYR A 267 -6.18 -24.26 10.53
N ARG A 268 -6.68 -24.49 9.31
CA ARG A 268 -8.06 -24.86 9.05
C ARG A 268 -8.46 -26.19 9.73
N GLU A 269 -7.57 -27.20 9.75
CA GLU A 269 -7.82 -28.48 10.41
C GLU A 269 -8.09 -28.37 11.92
N LYS A 270 -7.67 -27.29 12.56
CA LYS A 270 -7.96 -27.03 13.98
C LYS A 270 -9.34 -26.40 14.22
N LEU A 271 -9.99 -25.93 13.15
CA LEU A 271 -11.29 -25.24 13.21
C LEU A 271 -12.46 -26.18 12.88
N VAL A 272 -12.19 -27.30 12.22
CA VAL A 272 -13.13 -28.33 11.80
C VAL A 272 -12.98 -29.56 12.70
#